data_11fa12a0de697c2a7e6e5ad5dc716ef6
#
_entry.id   11fa12a0de697c2a7e6e5ad5dc716ef6
#
_cell.length_a   1.000
_cell.length_b   1.000
_cell.length_c   1.000
_cell.angle_alpha   90.00
_cell.angle_beta   90.00
_cell.angle_gamma   90.00
#
_symmetry.space_group_name_H-M   'P 1'
#
loop_
_entity.id
_entity.type
_entity.pdbx_description
1 polymer ?
#
loop_
_entity_poly.entity_id
_entity_poly.type
_entity_poly.pdbx_seq_one_letter_code
_entity_poly.pdbx_strand_id
1 'polypeptide(L)'
;MGSWIGLNQFKYYKKQIKGFVGIGSAPEFLTRLMWNKFPKKTKRELLKTGKILIKNGGYEYPITLQLIKDGRKNKVLRKKINSKIEVTMIHGQKDEVVPVGYSRLALNVFSKAKKKVVIIKNGDHSLSNQRPLRIVIKELHTIVKNII
;
A
#
# COMPACT_ATOMS: atom_id res chain seq x y z
N MET A 1 3.36 -2.58 -2.44
CA MET A 1 2.57 -3.37 -3.44
C MET A 1 1.53 -4.25 -2.76
N GLY A 2 1.88 -5.04 -1.74
CA GLY A 2 1.00 -6.03 -1.09
C GLY A 2 -0.38 -5.53 -0.69
N SER A 3 -0.49 -4.39 0.00
CA SER A 3 -1.80 -3.84 0.39
C SER A 3 -2.69 -3.47 -0.81
N TRP A 4 -2.10 -3.05 -1.93
CA TRP A 4 -2.87 -2.78 -3.15
C TRP A 4 -3.46 -4.05 -3.77
N ILE A 5 -2.65 -5.12 -3.81
CA ILE A 5 -3.10 -6.45 -4.26
C ILE A 5 -4.20 -6.94 -3.31
N GLY A 6 -3.98 -6.87 -1.98
CA GLY A 6 -4.95 -7.27 -0.97
C GLY A 6 -6.28 -6.53 -1.09
N LEU A 7 -6.27 -5.20 -1.33
CA LEU A 7 -7.48 -4.41 -1.54
C LEU A 7 -8.27 -4.86 -2.79
N ASN A 8 -7.58 -5.28 -3.86
CA ASN A 8 -8.24 -5.81 -5.05
C ASN A 8 -8.88 -7.18 -4.81
N GLN A 9 -8.39 -7.99 -3.85
CA GLN A 9 -8.96 -9.30 -3.53
C GLN A 9 -10.37 -9.20 -2.93
N PHE A 10 -10.75 -8.10 -2.32
CA PHE A 10 -12.12 -7.89 -1.83
C PHE A 10 -13.18 -8.01 -2.92
N LYS A 11 -12.83 -7.83 -4.18
CA LYS A 11 -13.75 -8.07 -5.30
C LYS A 11 -14.17 -9.54 -5.40
N TYR A 12 -13.27 -10.46 -5.07
CA TYR A 12 -13.47 -11.91 -5.27
C TYR A 12 -13.71 -12.64 -3.96
N TYR A 13 -13.03 -12.27 -2.89
CA TYR A 13 -12.94 -13.02 -1.64
C TYR A 13 -13.48 -12.28 -0.42
N LYS A 14 -14.38 -11.33 -0.62
CA LYS A 14 -14.91 -10.46 0.44
C LYS A 14 -15.45 -11.22 1.66
N LYS A 15 -16.10 -12.38 1.46
CA LYS A 15 -16.66 -13.20 2.55
C LYS A 15 -15.60 -13.95 3.35
N GLN A 16 -14.50 -14.33 2.70
CA GLN A 16 -13.38 -15.04 3.29
C GLN A 16 -12.42 -14.12 4.05
N ILE A 17 -12.32 -12.85 3.65
CA ILE A 17 -11.45 -11.88 4.32
C ILE A 17 -12.10 -11.44 5.63
N LYS A 18 -11.51 -11.81 6.76
CA LYS A 18 -12.04 -11.53 8.11
C LYS A 18 -11.40 -10.33 8.78
N GLY A 19 -10.23 -9.88 8.33
CA GLY A 19 -9.53 -8.70 8.80
C GLY A 19 -8.56 -8.18 7.75
N PHE A 20 -8.07 -6.96 7.90
CA PHE A 20 -7.09 -6.39 6.98
C PHE A 20 -6.06 -5.55 7.73
N VAL A 21 -4.78 -5.90 7.57
CA VAL A 21 -3.67 -5.09 8.06
C VAL A 21 -2.84 -4.58 6.89
N GLY A 22 -2.67 -3.28 6.82
CA GLY A 22 -1.83 -2.62 5.82
C GLY A 22 -0.62 -1.96 6.48
N ILE A 23 0.59 -2.34 6.09
CA ILE A 23 1.84 -1.80 6.61
C ILE A 23 2.50 -0.98 5.50
N GLY A 24 2.83 0.31 5.76
CA GLY A 24 3.41 1.21 4.76
C GLY A 24 2.59 1.25 3.46
N SER A 25 1.26 1.25 3.57
CA SER A 25 0.35 1.01 2.45
C SER A 25 0.40 2.12 1.40
N ALA A 26 0.71 1.75 0.16
CA ALA A 26 0.77 2.66 -0.99
C ALA A 26 -0.06 2.16 -2.19
N PRO A 27 -1.39 2.05 -2.06
CA PRO A 27 -2.21 1.68 -3.21
C PRO A 27 -2.08 2.73 -4.33
N GLU A 28 -2.08 2.26 -5.58
CA GLU A 28 -1.91 3.09 -6.80
C GLU A 28 -0.56 3.83 -6.88
N PHE A 29 0.49 3.37 -6.16
CA PHE A 29 1.79 4.04 -6.13
C PHE A 29 2.45 4.13 -7.52
N LEU A 30 2.24 3.15 -8.38
CA LEU A 30 2.78 3.15 -9.76
C LEU A 30 2.33 4.40 -10.55
N THR A 31 1.11 4.86 -10.35
CA THR A 31 0.61 6.08 -10.97
C THR A 31 0.94 7.31 -10.14
N ARG A 32 0.60 7.29 -8.85
CA ARG A 32 0.63 8.48 -7.98
C ARG A 32 2.02 8.88 -7.52
N LEU A 33 2.86 7.90 -7.16
CA LEU A 33 4.21 8.15 -6.62
C LEU A 33 5.31 7.96 -7.66
N MET A 34 5.07 7.21 -8.74
CA MET A 34 6.07 6.99 -9.79
C MET A 34 5.71 7.73 -11.06
N TRP A 35 4.74 7.27 -11.83
CA TRP A 35 4.44 7.86 -13.15
C TRP A 35 4.24 9.39 -13.09
N ASN A 36 3.44 9.89 -12.14
CA ASN A 36 3.17 11.32 -12.04
C ASN A 36 4.44 12.13 -11.75
N LYS A 37 5.40 11.55 -11.01
CA LYS A 37 6.66 12.19 -10.63
C LYS A 37 7.78 12.01 -11.66
N PHE A 38 7.64 11.10 -12.63
CA PHE A 38 8.66 10.92 -13.65
C PHE A 38 8.85 12.17 -14.50
N PRO A 39 10.12 12.58 -14.76
CA PRO A 39 10.44 13.61 -15.72
C PRO A 39 9.87 13.31 -17.11
N LYS A 40 9.62 14.34 -17.91
CA LYS A 40 9.12 14.16 -19.30
C LYS A 40 10.04 13.25 -20.13
N LYS A 41 11.36 13.33 -19.95
CA LYS A 41 12.35 12.47 -20.62
C LYS A 41 12.11 10.99 -20.27
N THR A 42 12.02 10.67 -18.98
CA THR A 42 11.78 9.30 -18.49
C THR A 42 10.45 8.73 -18.99
N LYS A 43 9.39 9.54 -19.01
CA LYS A 43 8.09 9.12 -19.57
C LYS A 43 8.19 8.79 -21.06
N ARG A 44 8.88 9.65 -21.84
CA ARG A 44 9.10 9.41 -23.29
C ARG A 44 9.90 8.14 -23.53
N GLU A 45 10.98 7.93 -22.77
CA GLU A 45 11.81 6.73 -22.84
C GLU A 45 10.97 5.47 -22.56
N LEU A 46 10.21 5.45 -21.46
CA LEU A 46 9.35 4.31 -21.12
C LEU A 46 8.27 4.05 -22.18
N LEU A 47 7.71 5.10 -22.78
CA LEU A 47 6.74 4.95 -23.87
C LEU A 47 7.38 4.39 -25.15
N LYS A 48 8.64 4.77 -25.44
CA LYS A 48 9.37 4.32 -26.65
C LYS A 48 9.91 2.90 -26.50
N THR A 49 10.53 2.58 -25.35
CA THR A 49 11.25 1.32 -25.14
C THR A 49 10.42 0.24 -24.46
N GLY A 50 9.29 0.62 -23.85
CA GLY A 50 8.44 -0.27 -23.05
C GLY A 50 8.99 -0.60 -21.65
N LYS A 51 10.26 -0.23 -21.35
CA LYS A 51 10.93 -0.57 -20.09
C LYS A 51 12.01 0.46 -19.76
N ILE A 52 12.14 0.81 -18.48
CA ILE A 52 13.25 1.59 -17.91
C ILE A 52 13.76 0.92 -16.64
N LEU A 53 15.02 1.18 -16.28
CA LEU A 53 15.59 0.78 -15.00
C LEU A 53 15.51 1.97 -14.02
N ILE A 54 15.04 1.71 -12.82
CA ILE A 54 15.01 2.68 -11.71
C ILE A 54 16.04 2.25 -10.68
N LYS A 55 16.93 3.18 -10.31
CA LYS A 55 17.86 3.01 -9.19
C LYS A 55 17.26 3.56 -7.91
N ASN A 56 17.23 2.77 -6.86
CA ASN A 56 16.79 3.21 -5.56
C ASN A 56 17.45 2.38 -4.45
N GLY A 57 18.09 3.05 -3.48
CA GLY A 57 18.68 2.39 -2.32
C GLY A 57 19.73 1.32 -2.66
N GLY A 58 20.53 1.51 -3.72
CA GLY A 58 21.53 0.54 -4.18
C GLY A 58 20.98 -0.61 -5.04
N TYR A 59 19.67 -0.65 -5.27
CA TYR A 59 19.03 -1.65 -6.13
C TYR A 59 18.58 -1.04 -7.46
N GLU A 60 18.68 -1.85 -8.52
CA GLU A 60 18.08 -1.54 -9.82
C GLU A 60 16.89 -2.47 -10.06
N TYR A 61 15.78 -1.91 -10.46
CA TYR A 61 14.61 -2.71 -10.82
C TYR A 61 13.90 -2.16 -12.06
N PRO A 62 13.37 -3.04 -12.89
CA PRO A 62 12.69 -2.62 -14.10
C PRO A 62 11.29 -2.11 -13.80
N ILE A 63 10.93 -0.98 -14.41
CA ILE A 63 9.56 -0.54 -14.55
C ILE A 63 9.16 -0.68 -16.01
N THR A 64 8.11 -1.44 -16.28
CA THR A 64 7.58 -1.65 -17.61
C THR A 64 6.36 -0.79 -17.88
N LEU A 65 6.13 -0.45 -19.15
CA LEU A 65 4.91 0.23 -19.57
C LEU A 65 3.66 -0.60 -19.25
N GLN A 66 3.77 -1.94 -19.35
CA GLN A 66 2.69 -2.86 -19.00
C GLN A 66 2.33 -2.74 -17.52
N LEU A 67 3.33 -2.71 -16.62
CA LEU A 67 3.11 -2.54 -15.18
C LEU A 67 2.35 -1.23 -14.87
N ILE A 68 2.70 -0.13 -15.55
CA ILE A 68 1.97 1.15 -15.41
C ILE A 68 0.54 1.04 -15.91
N LYS A 69 0.32 0.39 -17.06
CA LYS A 69 -1.02 0.15 -17.63
C LYS A 69 -1.89 -0.69 -16.68
N ASP A 70 -1.34 -1.77 -16.14
CA ASP A 70 -2.04 -2.65 -15.21
C ASP A 70 -2.36 -1.93 -13.88
N GLY A 71 -1.43 -1.12 -13.38
CA GLY A 71 -1.70 -0.26 -12.24
C GLY A 71 -2.90 0.69 -12.48
N ARG A 72 -3.03 1.25 -13.68
CA ARG A 72 -4.17 2.11 -14.04
C ARG A 72 -5.49 1.35 -14.13
N LYS A 73 -5.49 0.10 -14.59
CA LYS A 73 -6.68 -0.76 -14.65
C LYS A 73 -7.15 -1.22 -13.26
N ASN A 74 -6.21 -1.44 -12.34
CA ASN A 74 -6.47 -2.01 -11.02
C ASN A 74 -6.58 -0.96 -9.90
N LYS A 75 -7.14 0.21 -10.19
CA LYS A 75 -7.37 1.27 -9.20
C LYS A 75 -8.35 0.82 -8.12
N VAL A 76 -8.07 1.20 -6.87
CA VAL A 76 -8.86 0.83 -5.70
C VAL A 76 -9.29 2.02 -4.85
N LEU A 77 -8.57 3.15 -4.86
CA LEU A 77 -8.81 4.27 -3.96
C LEU A 77 -10.16 4.97 -4.15
N ARG A 78 -10.76 4.84 -5.34
CA ARG A 78 -12.11 5.37 -5.63
C ARG A 78 -13.23 4.35 -5.41
N LYS A 79 -12.88 3.08 -5.13
CA LYS A 79 -13.85 2.02 -4.85
C LYS A 79 -14.27 2.07 -3.38
N LYS A 80 -15.50 1.58 -3.09
CA LYS A 80 -15.95 1.41 -1.71
C LYS A 80 -16.06 -0.07 -1.40
N ILE A 81 -15.34 -0.51 -0.37
CA ILE A 81 -15.40 -1.86 0.18
C ILE A 81 -16.39 -1.83 1.34
N ASN A 82 -17.60 -2.35 1.08
CA ASN A 82 -18.62 -2.48 2.11
C ASN A 82 -18.40 -3.79 2.89
N SER A 83 -17.54 -3.75 3.91
CA SER A 83 -17.23 -4.89 4.78
C SER A 83 -17.18 -4.43 6.25
N LYS A 84 -17.71 -5.26 7.15
CA LYS A 84 -17.76 -4.99 8.61
C LYS A 84 -16.56 -5.57 9.37
N ILE A 85 -15.43 -5.77 8.70
CA ILE A 85 -14.21 -6.32 9.29
C ILE A 85 -13.42 -5.26 10.08
N GLU A 86 -12.47 -5.71 10.88
CA GLU A 86 -11.45 -4.83 11.45
C GLU A 86 -10.37 -4.51 10.41
N VAL A 87 -9.98 -3.24 10.34
CA VAL A 87 -8.94 -2.75 9.42
C VAL A 87 -7.96 -1.89 10.17
N THR A 88 -6.71 -2.32 10.22
CA THR A 88 -5.61 -1.55 10.83
C THR A 88 -4.58 -1.17 9.77
N MET A 89 -4.29 0.13 9.66
CA MET A 89 -3.18 0.64 8.87
C MET A 89 -2.05 1.05 9.79
N ILE A 90 -0.84 0.52 9.56
CA ILE A 90 0.37 0.80 10.33
C ILE A 90 1.35 1.55 9.43
N HIS A 91 1.90 2.66 9.91
CA HIS A 91 2.79 3.50 9.11
C HIS A 91 3.90 4.10 9.95
N GLY A 92 5.12 4.13 9.41
CA GLY A 92 6.23 4.83 10.03
C GLY A 92 6.11 6.35 9.90
N GLN A 93 6.31 7.09 10.96
CA GLN A 93 6.24 8.55 10.94
C GLN A 93 7.30 9.17 10.02
N LYS A 94 8.47 8.54 9.92
CA LYS A 94 9.61 8.95 9.09
C LYS A 94 9.72 8.13 7.80
N ASP A 95 8.61 7.62 7.29
CA ASP A 95 8.58 6.93 6.00
C ASP A 95 8.85 7.94 4.86
N GLU A 96 10.06 7.86 4.29
CA GLU A 96 10.51 8.73 3.19
C GLU A 96 10.06 8.23 1.82
N VAL A 97 9.60 6.97 1.74
CA VAL A 97 9.19 6.33 0.48
C VAL A 97 7.71 6.58 0.21
N VAL A 98 6.87 6.38 1.23
CA VAL A 98 5.42 6.51 1.14
C VAL A 98 4.91 7.53 2.16
N PRO A 99 4.32 8.64 1.73
CA PRO A 99 3.72 9.60 2.66
C PRO A 99 2.65 8.95 3.55
N VAL A 100 2.66 9.27 4.85
CA VAL A 100 1.72 8.71 5.87
C VAL A 100 0.25 8.82 5.44
N GLY A 101 -0.11 9.88 4.71
CA GLY A 101 -1.46 10.10 4.19
C GLY A 101 -2.00 8.96 3.32
N TYR A 102 -1.11 8.14 2.71
CA TYR A 102 -1.53 6.98 1.91
C TYR A 102 -2.21 5.89 2.74
N SER A 103 -1.80 5.67 3.99
CA SER A 103 -2.51 4.77 4.90
C SER A 103 -3.94 5.24 5.17
N ARG A 104 -4.16 6.54 5.32
CA ARG A 104 -5.52 7.10 5.48
C ARG A 104 -6.33 6.96 4.19
N LEU A 105 -5.74 7.20 3.02
CA LEU A 105 -6.41 6.97 1.73
C LEU A 105 -6.83 5.50 1.57
N ALA A 106 -5.95 4.55 1.90
CA ALA A 106 -6.26 3.12 1.86
C ALA A 106 -7.39 2.77 2.85
N LEU A 107 -7.38 3.34 4.06
CA LEU A 107 -8.41 3.11 5.07
C LEU A 107 -9.78 3.64 4.63
N ASN A 108 -9.81 4.76 3.90
CA ASN A 108 -11.06 5.39 3.43
C ASN A 108 -11.79 4.58 2.34
N VAL A 109 -11.12 3.57 1.76
CA VAL A 109 -11.77 2.63 0.82
C VAL A 109 -12.84 1.80 1.52
N PHE A 110 -12.65 1.49 2.81
CA PHE A 110 -13.61 0.73 3.60
C PHE A 110 -14.75 1.63 4.12
N SER A 111 -15.99 1.30 3.80
CA SER A 111 -17.15 2.12 4.20
C SER A 111 -17.74 1.76 5.56
N LYS A 112 -17.72 0.46 5.94
CA LYS A 112 -18.37 -0.05 7.16
C LYS A 112 -17.42 -0.78 8.13
N ALA A 113 -16.12 -0.73 7.88
CA ALA A 113 -15.12 -1.40 8.71
C ALA A 113 -14.89 -0.66 10.04
N LYS A 114 -14.51 -1.41 11.07
CA LYS A 114 -13.90 -0.86 12.28
C LYS A 114 -12.46 -0.48 11.98
N LYS A 115 -12.19 0.81 11.94
CA LYS A 115 -10.96 1.40 11.38
C LYS A 115 -9.98 1.82 12.45
N LYS A 116 -8.68 1.51 12.26
CA LYS A 116 -7.58 1.97 13.10
C LYS A 116 -6.39 2.42 12.26
N VAL A 117 -5.73 3.50 12.66
CA VAL A 117 -4.43 3.93 12.14
C VAL A 117 -3.43 3.94 13.28
N VAL A 118 -2.29 3.30 13.08
CA VAL A 118 -1.18 3.27 14.02
C VAL A 118 0.02 3.95 13.35
N ILE A 119 0.39 5.13 13.85
CA ILE A 119 1.59 5.84 13.40
C ILE A 119 2.72 5.54 14.37
N ILE A 120 3.77 4.89 13.89
CA ILE A 120 4.92 4.54 14.70
C ILE A 120 5.91 5.71 14.70
N LYS A 121 6.06 6.35 15.87
CA LYS A 121 7.00 7.46 16.07
C LYS A 121 8.42 7.02 15.70
N ASN A 122 9.09 7.83 14.88
CA ASN A 122 10.42 7.56 14.34
C ASN A 122 10.54 6.27 13.48
N GLY A 123 9.44 5.61 13.13
CA GLY A 123 9.45 4.46 12.24
C GLY A 123 9.74 4.87 10.80
N ASP A 124 10.56 4.10 10.10
CA ASP A 124 10.87 4.19 8.68
C ASP A 124 9.84 3.42 7.81
N HIS A 125 10.14 3.29 6.51
CA HIS A 125 9.29 2.53 5.59
C HIS A 125 9.25 1.03 5.89
N SER A 126 10.36 0.44 6.31
CA SER A 126 10.49 -1.01 6.51
C SER A 126 9.86 -1.49 7.80
N LEU A 127 9.84 -0.66 8.86
CA LEU A 127 9.39 -0.99 10.21
C LEU A 127 10.02 -2.28 10.76
N SER A 128 11.23 -2.63 10.29
CA SER A 128 11.92 -3.88 10.58
C SER A 128 12.69 -3.87 11.91
N ASN A 129 12.92 -2.69 12.49
CA ASN A 129 13.56 -2.57 13.79
C ASN A 129 12.71 -3.19 14.91
N GLN A 130 13.35 -3.65 15.99
CA GLN A 130 12.71 -4.40 17.06
C GLN A 130 11.46 -3.74 17.67
N ARG A 131 11.52 -2.42 17.94
CA ARG A 131 10.37 -1.69 18.53
C ARG A 131 9.18 -1.56 17.57
N PRO A 132 9.34 -1.08 16.32
CA PRO A 132 8.28 -1.10 15.31
C PRO A 132 7.69 -2.50 15.10
N LEU A 133 8.54 -3.51 14.99
CA LEU A 133 8.11 -4.90 14.76
C LEU A 133 7.21 -5.43 15.88
N ARG A 134 7.54 -5.15 17.15
CA ARG A 134 6.68 -5.51 18.30
C ARG A 134 5.28 -4.87 18.20
N ILE A 135 5.19 -3.62 17.74
CA ILE A 135 3.91 -2.94 17.56
C ILE A 135 3.11 -3.62 16.44
N VAL A 136 3.76 -3.94 15.31
CA VAL A 136 3.12 -4.67 14.21
C VAL A 136 2.56 -6.01 14.68
N ILE A 137 3.35 -6.81 15.41
CA ILE A 137 2.94 -8.11 15.95
C ILE A 137 1.75 -7.95 16.91
N LYS A 138 1.79 -6.94 17.80
CA LYS A 138 0.68 -6.66 18.73
C LYS A 138 -0.63 -6.36 17.97
N GLU A 139 -0.57 -5.54 16.93
CA GLU A 139 -1.76 -5.19 16.14
C GLU A 139 -2.31 -6.40 15.36
N LEU A 140 -1.42 -7.25 14.82
CA LEU A 140 -1.81 -8.52 14.20
C LEU A 140 -2.51 -9.44 15.20
N HIS A 141 -1.92 -9.65 16.38
CA HIS A 141 -2.54 -10.44 17.45
C HIS A 141 -3.92 -9.92 17.83
N THR A 142 -4.10 -8.60 17.94
CA THR A 142 -5.37 -7.99 18.28
C THR A 142 -6.45 -8.35 17.25
N ILE A 143 -6.14 -8.21 15.96
CA ILE A 143 -7.10 -8.55 14.89
C ILE A 143 -7.41 -10.05 14.89
N VAL A 144 -6.40 -10.91 14.99
CA VAL A 144 -6.60 -12.37 15.00
C VAL A 144 -7.49 -12.80 16.17
N LYS A 145 -7.22 -12.28 17.38
CA LYS A 145 -8.04 -12.58 18.59
C LYS A 145 -9.51 -12.20 18.43
N ASN A 146 -9.80 -11.15 17.66
CA ASN A 146 -11.18 -10.68 17.44
C ASN A 146 -11.91 -11.43 16.32
N ILE A 147 -11.22 -12.31 15.61
CA ILE A 147 -11.77 -13.12 14.49
C ILE A 147 -12.10 -14.54 14.93
N ILE A 148 -11.36 -15.05 15.92
CA ILE A 148 -11.55 -16.39 16.51
C ILE A 148 -12.61 -16.31 17.60
#